data_b4c6a922a2f238546edd18c0f65aa35e
#
_entry.id   b4c6a922a2f238546edd18c0f65aa35e
#
_cell.length_a   1.000
_cell.length_b   1.000
_cell.length_c   1.000
_cell.angle_alpha   90.00
_cell.angle_beta   90.00
_cell.angle_gamma   90.00
#
_symmetry.space_group_name_H-M   'P 1'
#
loop_
_entity.id
_entity.type
_entity.pdbx_description
1 polymer ?
#
loop_
_entity_poly.entity_id
_entity_poly.type
_entity_poly.pdbx_seq_one_letter_code
_entity_poly.pdbx_strand_id
1 'polypeptide(L)'
;MKHKLRAFATSVVALLWGCTLAATEARTADPALTRLLGDVLWAPRLAYGSDDQRHLVYELRLSNPTPTAVNLAKIDVIDAATGKILLEAGPADIGKRFSIGGRRGAEATSLSVGQFGVLFLHVPLATSANVPRSIAHRISAIAVQQGKPDTPFTITITETPVIDANPVLLGPPLTGKGYLAGDGCCDSIRHVRALLPLNGRFALAQRFAIDWEQIDDQNRLVKGDLSKVENYTIFGKDVIAVADGTVVDMRNDLPEQPPGKLPDNLPIDQADGNFVVLDIGNGAFALYAHMQPGSVKVARGAKVKYGDVLGKVGNTGNTSAPHLHFHVMDGPSPLQSNGIPYIINHFKMTAIDKAGTADFDKAEATGSPLSLTPLDPPVQKSNVLPMDLTVVEFSR
;
A
#
# COMPACT_ATOMS: atom_id res chain seq x y z
N MET A 1 -20.63 59.85 -75.30
CA MET A 1 -19.78 60.20 -74.20
C MET A 1 -19.35 58.93 -73.48
N LYS A 2 -18.09 58.52 -73.65
CA LYS A 2 -17.57 57.22 -73.14
C LYS A 2 -16.67 57.48 -71.93
N HIS A 3 -17.06 57.02 -70.75
CA HIS A 3 -16.20 57.03 -69.59
C HIS A 3 -15.45 55.72 -69.52
N LYS A 4 -14.13 55.79 -69.49
CA LYS A 4 -13.20 54.69 -69.31
C LYS A 4 -12.95 54.55 -67.78
N LEU A 5 -13.27 53.40 -67.14
CA LEU A 5 -12.79 53.02 -65.83
C LEU A 5 -11.39 52.38 -65.98
N ARG A 6 -10.45 52.90 -65.24
CA ARG A 6 -9.13 52.28 -65.04
C ARG A 6 -9.21 51.38 -63.81
N ALA A 7 -8.86 50.10 -63.93
CA ALA A 7 -8.68 49.15 -62.84
C ALA A 7 -7.27 49.25 -62.34
N PHE A 8 -7.09 49.47 -61.04
CA PHE A 8 -5.80 49.30 -60.32
C PHE A 8 -5.70 47.87 -59.85
N ALA A 9 -4.73 47.12 -60.32
CA ALA A 9 -4.37 45.83 -59.80
C ALA A 9 -3.36 45.98 -58.66
N THR A 10 -3.75 45.64 -57.44
CA THR A 10 -2.85 45.59 -56.25
C THR A 10 -2.35 44.15 -56.11
N SER A 11 -1.07 43.93 -56.38
CA SER A 11 -0.41 42.63 -56.16
C SER A 11 -0.10 42.45 -54.69
N VAL A 12 -0.76 41.50 -54.01
CA VAL A 12 -0.43 41.05 -52.67
C VAL A 12 0.57 39.89 -52.80
N VAL A 13 1.82 40.16 -52.42
CA VAL A 13 2.86 39.10 -52.28
C VAL A 13 2.66 38.44 -50.92
N ALA A 14 2.15 37.24 -50.89
CA ALA A 14 2.06 36.40 -49.69
C ALA A 14 3.42 35.70 -49.47
N LEU A 15 4.18 36.12 -48.48
CA LEU A 15 5.34 35.36 -47.98
C LEU A 15 4.83 34.14 -47.18
N LEU A 16 4.85 32.99 -47.79
CA LEU A 16 4.70 31.69 -47.10
C LEU A 16 5.99 31.37 -46.37
N TRP A 17 6.02 31.61 -45.05
CA TRP A 17 7.01 31.03 -44.15
C TRP A 17 6.68 29.55 -43.96
N GLY A 18 7.37 28.68 -44.69
CA GLY A 18 7.33 27.24 -44.46
C GLY A 18 8.01 26.87 -43.15
N CYS A 19 7.29 26.75 -42.05
CA CYS A 19 7.78 26.03 -40.87
C CYS A 19 7.80 24.53 -41.22
N THR A 20 8.95 24.03 -41.65
CA THR A 20 9.24 22.60 -41.65
C THR A 20 9.36 22.15 -40.18
N LEU A 21 8.27 21.69 -39.61
CA LEU A 21 8.30 20.85 -38.40
C LEU A 21 9.04 19.56 -38.79
N ALA A 22 10.36 19.49 -38.47
CA ALA A 22 11.05 18.22 -38.46
C ALA A 22 10.38 17.34 -37.39
N ALA A 23 9.48 16.46 -37.82
CA ALA A 23 9.03 15.37 -36.99
C ALA A 23 10.28 14.51 -36.72
N THR A 24 10.87 14.65 -35.53
CA THR A 24 11.79 13.67 -34.99
C THR A 24 10.97 12.40 -34.80
N GLU A 25 11.02 11.50 -35.80
CA GLU A 25 10.55 10.13 -35.59
C GLU A 25 11.33 9.58 -34.38
N ALA A 26 10.62 9.35 -33.27
CA ALA A 26 11.16 8.60 -32.18
C ALA A 26 11.53 7.22 -32.71
N ARG A 27 12.81 7.00 -32.99
CA ARG A 27 13.31 5.66 -33.34
C ARG A 27 12.93 4.73 -32.19
N THR A 28 12.03 3.79 -32.46
CA THR A 28 11.83 2.67 -31.56
C THR A 28 13.17 1.94 -31.46
N ALA A 29 13.63 1.68 -30.22
CA ALA A 29 14.86 0.93 -30.01
C ALA A 29 14.78 -0.42 -30.74
N ASP A 30 15.88 -0.88 -31.32
CA ASP A 30 15.95 -2.17 -31.98
C ASP A 30 15.53 -3.26 -30.98
N PRO A 31 14.75 -4.27 -31.42
CA PRO A 31 14.30 -5.36 -30.53
C PRO A 31 15.52 -6.13 -29.99
N ALA A 32 15.55 -6.32 -28.68
CA ALA A 32 16.61 -7.05 -27.98
C ALA A 32 16.01 -8.18 -27.14
N LEU A 33 16.66 -9.35 -27.16
CA LEU A 33 16.30 -10.45 -26.27
C LEU A 33 16.72 -10.12 -24.83
N THR A 34 15.77 -10.26 -23.90
CA THR A 34 16.04 -10.04 -22.47
C THR A 34 16.00 -11.38 -21.71
N ARG A 35 16.80 -11.47 -20.64
CA ARG A 35 16.90 -12.65 -19.78
C ARG A 35 15.83 -12.70 -18.68
N LEU A 36 15.20 -11.59 -18.42
CA LEU A 36 14.09 -11.47 -17.48
C LEU A 36 12.97 -10.66 -18.15
N LEU A 37 11.74 -11.03 -17.83
CA LEU A 37 10.56 -10.22 -18.08
C LEU A 37 10.13 -9.57 -16.76
N GLY A 38 9.62 -8.35 -16.81
CA GLY A 38 9.13 -7.66 -15.60
C GLY A 38 7.90 -6.83 -15.90
N ASP A 39 7.03 -6.76 -14.92
CA ASP A 39 5.90 -5.82 -14.91
C ASP A 39 5.59 -5.37 -13.47
N VAL A 40 5.18 -4.14 -13.32
CA VAL A 40 4.65 -3.61 -12.06
C VAL A 40 3.17 -3.95 -12.00
N LEU A 41 2.74 -4.64 -10.94
CA LEU A 41 1.36 -5.14 -10.84
C LEU A 41 0.35 -3.99 -10.80
N TRP A 42 0.68 -2.91 -10.08
CA TRP A 42 -0.09 -1.66 -10.05
C TRP A 42 0.87 -0.48 -10.03
N ALA A 43 0.62 0.51 -10.87
CA ALA A 43 1.42 1.73 -10.89
C ALA A 43 1.45 2.38 -9.48
N PRO A 44 2.65 2.69 -8.94
CA PRO A 44 2.77 3.21 -7.59
C PRO A 44 2.07 4.56 -7.45
N ARG A 45 1.31 4.71 -6.36
CA ARG A 45 0.70 5.96 -5.92
C ARG A 45 1.52 6.56 -4.80
N LEU A 46 1.58 7.89 -4.78
CA LEU A 46 2.32 8.60 -3.74
C LEU A 46 1.54 8.57 -2.42
N ALA A 47 2.16 8.01 -1.37
CA ALA A 47 1.66 8.09 0.01
C ALA A 47 2.44 9.16 0.79
N TYR A 48 1.77 9.88 1.68
CA TYR A 48 2.34 10.95 2.50
C TYR A 48 2.39 10.48 3.95
N GLY A 49 3.58 10.18 4.45
CA GLY A 49 3.78 9.58 5.77
C GLY A 49 3.85 10.62 6.91
N SER A 50 3.50 10.19 8.12
CA SER A 50 3.67 10.98 9.34
C SER A 50 5.14 11.13 9.79
N ASP A 51 6.06 10.46 9.12
CA ASP A 51 7.52 10.59 9.25
C ASP A 51 8.12 11.73 8.41
N ASP A 52 7.26 12.58 7.84
CA ASP A 52 7.62 13.70 6.99
C ASP A 52 8.33 13.27 5.69
N GLN A 53 8.00 12.07 5.19
CA GLN A 53 8.42 11.53 3.91
C GLN A 53 7.25 11.21 3.01
N ARG A 54 7.54 10.98 1.73
CA ARG A 54 6.61 10.42 0.76
C ARG A 54 7.11 9.03 0.37
N HIS A 55 6.18 8.13 0.10
CA HIS A 55 6.49 6.72 -0.11
C HIS A 55 5.86 6.22 -1.40
N LEU A 56 6.62 5.44 -2.18
CA LEU A 56 6.09 4.62 -3.26
C LEU A 56 6.14 3.16 -2.79
N VAL A 57 4.99 2.51 -2.73
CA VAL A 57 4.85 1.11 -2.32
C VAL A 57 4.18 0.35 -3.45
N TYR A 58 4.85 -0.65 -4.01
CA TYR A 58 4.37 -1.38 -5.17
C TYR A 58 5.08 -2.72 -5.35
N GLU A 59 4.61 -3.53 -6.28
CA GLU A 59 5.07 -4.89 -6.55
C GLU A 59 5.63 -5.00 -7.98
N LEU A 60 6.90 -5.42 -8.09
CA LEU A 60 7.55 -5.78 -9.34
C LEU A 60 7.52 -7.30 -9.51
N ARG A 61 6.76 -7.80 -10.47
CA ARG A 61 6.82 -9.19 -10.88
C ARG A 61 7.96 -9.39 -11.88
N LEU A 62 8.81 -10.38 -11.59
CA LEU A 62 9.90 -10.81 -12.47
C LEU A 62 9.68 -12.27 -12.90
N SER A 63 9.86 -12.55 -14.17
CA SER A 63 9.74 -13.90 -14.72
C SER A 63 10.99 -14.27 -15.48
N ASN A 64 11.43 -15.53 -15.35
CA ASN A 64 12.57 -16.09 -16.05
C ASN A 64 12.12 -16.96 -17.25
N PRO A 65 12.08 -16.43 -18.48
CA PRO A 65 11.70 -17.18 -19.67
C PRO A 65 12.85 -17.99 -20.28
N THR A 66 14.05 -17.91 -19.71
CA THR A 66 15.26 -18.52 -20.29
C THR A 66 15.47 -19.97 -19.84
N PRO A 67 16.29 -20.77 -20.56
CA PRO A 67 16.62 -22.13 -20.15
C PRO A 67 17.68 -22.22 -19.04
N THR A 68 18.04 -21.11 -18.40
CA THR A 68 19.05 -21.01 -17.33
C THR A 68 18.45 -20.44 -16.07
N ALA A 69 18.91 -20.86 -14.89
CA ALA A 69 18.53 -20.18 -13.65
C ALA A 69 19.12 -18.75 -13.61
N VAL A 70 18.47 -17.84 -12.91
CA VAL A 70 18.90 -16.45 -12.74
C VAL A 70 19.01 -16.13 -11.26
N ASN A 71 20.21 -15.77 -10.80
CA ASN A 71 20.45 -15.26 -9.46
C ASN A 71 20.44 -13.73 -9.49
N LEU A 72 19.55 -13.13 -8.71
CA LEU A 72 19.43 -11.67 -8.58
C LEU A 72 20.54 -11.17 -7.65
N ALA A 73 21.37 -10.25 -8.14
CA ALA A 73 22.50 -9.70 -7.37
C ALA A 73 22.21 -8.30 -6.85
N LYS A 74 21.52 -7.47 -7.63
CA LYS A 74 21.17 -6.09 -7.25
C LYS A 74 19.98 -5.63 -8.06
N ILE A 75 19.12 -4.83 -7.41
CA ILE A 75 18.00 -4.16 -8.07
C ILE A 75 18.00 -2.70 -7.65
N ASP A 76 18.15 -1.79 -8.62
CA ASP A 76 18.02 -0.37 -8.41
C ASP A 76 16.65 0.09 -8.95
N VAL A 77 15.89 0.81 -8.15
CA VAL A 77 14.78 1.63 -8.64
C VAL A 77 15.36 2.97 -9.06
N ILE A 78 15.12 3.37 -10.30
CA ILE A 78 15.64 4.60 -10.86
C ILE A 78 14.53 5.52 -11.35
N ASP A 79 14.75 6.82 -11.27
CA ASP A 79 13.99 7.80 -12.04
C ASP A 79 14.28 7.55 -13.53
N ALA A 80 13.26 7.20 -14.29
CA ALA A 80 13.43 6.78 -15.69
C ALA A 80 13.96 7.91 -16.60
N ALA A 81 13.64 9.15 -16.28
CA ALA A 81 14.07 10.31 -17.08
C ALA A 81 15.52 10.68 -16.83
N THR A 82 16.01 10.56 -15.60
CA THR A 82 17.35 11.06 -15.20
C THR A 82 18.35 9.95 -14.95
N GLY A 83 17.90 8.71 -14.76
CA GLY A 83 18.71 7.57 -14.33
C GLY A 83 19.18 7.64 -12.87
N LYS A 84 18.69 8.63 -12.09
CA LYS A 84 19.03 8.77 -10.67
C LYS A 84 18.50 7.57 -9.90
N ILE A 85 19.34 6.97 -9.06
CA ILE A 85 18.93 5.89 -8.16
C ILE A 85 18.07 6.46 -7.02
N LEU A 86 16.89 5.89 -6.85
CA LEU A 86 15.93 6.21 -5.78
C LEU A 86 16.00 5.19 -4.65
N LEU A 87 16.21 3.92 -4.98
CA LEU A 87 16.41 2.82 -4.05
C LEU A 87 17.44 1.85 -4.61
N GLU A 88 18.29 1.32 -3.73
CA GLU A 88 19.24 0.26 -4.05
C GLU A 88 18.94 -0.94 -3.15
N ALA A 89 18.64 -2.10 -3.75
CA ALA A 89 18.41 -3.35 -3.04
C ALA A 89 19.51 -4.35 -3.39
N GLY A 90 20.35 -4.68 -2.39
CA GLY A 90 21.35 -5.74 -2.46
C GLY A 90 20.76 -7.13 -2.17
N PRO A 91 21.61 -8.19 -2.18
CA PRO A 91 21.14 -9.57 -2.00
C PRO A 91 20.35 -9.81 -0.70
N ALA A 92 20.74 -9.15 0.40
CA ALA A 92 20.05 -9.27 1.68
C ALA A 92 18.64 -8.65 1.66
N ASP A 93 18.47 -7.52 0.97
CA ASP A 93 17.16 -6.88 0.81
C ASP A 93 16.29 -7.66 -0.16
N ILE A 94 16.86 -8.13 -1.26
CA ILE A 94 16.16 -9.01 -2.22
C ILE A 94 15.67 -10.26 -1.48
N GLY A 95 16.55 -10.93 -0.70
CA GLY A 95 16.20 -12.13 0.06
C GLY A 95 15.10 -11.93 1.10
N LYS A 96 14.83 -10.70 1.51
CA LYS A 96 13.72 -10.39 2.43
C LYS A 96 12.43 -9.98 1.71
N ARG A 97 12.52 -9.50 0.45
CA ARG A 97 11.43 -8.80 -0.25
C ARG A 97 10.97 -9.50 -1.52
N PHE A 98 11.75 -10.43 -2.07
CA PHE A 98 11.42 -11.17 -3.28
C PHE A 98 10.91 -12.56 -2.94
N SER A 99 9.70 -12.90 -3.37
CA SER A 99 9.04 -14.17 -3.05
C SER A 99 8.60 -14.89 -4.31
N ILE A 100 8.89 -16.19 -4.40
CA ILE A 100 8.43 -17.04 -5.50
C ILE A 100 6.89 -17.09 -5.51
N GLY A 101 6.31 -16.81 -6.67
CA GLY A 101 4.85 -16.73 -6.83
C GLY A 101 4.18 -15.64 -5.99
N GLY A 102 4.94 -14.70 -5.40
CA GLY A 102 4.42 -13.65 -4.52
C GLY A 102 3.94 -14.15 -3.15
N ARG A 103 4.27 -15.37 -2.75
CA ARG A 103 3.78 -15.98 -1.49
C ARG A 103 4.70 -15.64 -0.31
N ARG A 104 4.14 -15.22 0.81
CA ARG A 104 4.88 -15.11 2.08
C ARG A 104 5.48 -16.47 2.47
N GLY A 105 6.70 -16.47 3.03
CA GLY A 105 7.42 -17.68 3.40
C GLY A 105 8.05 -18.41 2.20
N ALA A 106 8.04 -17.83 1.01
CA ALA A 106 8.70 -18.33 -0.19
C ALA A 106 9.76 -17.34 -0.70
N GLU A 107 10.45 -16.67 0.24
CA GLU A 107 11.49 -15.71 -0.04
C GLU A 107 12.68 -16.38 -0.74
N ALA A 108 13.25 -15.69 -1.74
CA ALA A 108 14.34 -16.19 -2.57
C ALA A 108 15.20 -15.05 -3.11
N THR A 109 16.35 -15.42 -3.66
CA THR A 109 17.22 -14.51 -4.43
C THR A 109 17.43 -14.98 -5.87
N SER A 110 16.70 -16.02 -6.29
CA SER A 110 16.88 -16.62 -7.60
C SER A 110 15.55 -17.05 -8.22
N LEU A 111 15.53 -17.15 -9.54
CA LEU A 111 14.45 -17.70 -10.34
C LEU A 111 14.95 -18.90 -11.13
N SER A 112 14.35 -20.05 -10.93
CA SER A 112 14.55 -21.22 -11.79
C SER A 112 13.91 -20.99 -13.17
N VAL A 113 14.19 -21.89 -14.10
CA VAL A 113 13.60 -21.88 -15.44
C VAL A 113 12.07 -21.88 -15.37
N GLY A 114 11.45 -20.94 -16.08
CA GLY A 114 9.99 -20.79 -16.13
C GLY A 114 9.34 -20.27 -14.85
N GLN A 115 10.09 -19.96 -13.79
CA GLN A 115 9.55 -19.38 -12.57
C GLN A 115 9.27 -17.88 -12.69
N PHE A 116 8.34 -17.40 -11.86
CA PHE A 116 8.18 -15.99 -11.55
C PHE A 116 8.23 -15.78 -10.03
N GLY A 117 8.61 -14.57 -9.66
CA GLY A 117 8.55 -14.08 -8.30
C GLY A 117 8.08 -12.62 -8.28
N VAL A 118 7.75 -12.15 -7.10
CA VAL A 118 7.32 -10.75 -6.87
C VAL A 118 8.24 -10.10 -5.85
N LEU A 119 8.78 -8.96 -6.21
CA LEU A 119 9.56 -8.09 -5.33
C LEU A 119 8.65 -6.99 -4.78
N PHE A 120 8.50 -6.94 -3.47
CA PHE A 120 7.75 -5.91 -2.77
C PHE A 120 8.67 -4.72 -2.49
N LEU A 121 8.41 -3.60 -3.12
CA LEU A 121 9.26 -2.42 -3.10
C LEU A 121 8.64 -1.30 -2.28
N HIS A 122 9.48 -0.70 -1.44
CA HIS A 122 9.19 0.54 -0.72
C HIS A 122 10.32 1.54 -1.01
N VAL A 123 9.96 2.67 -1.63
CA VAL A 123 10.89 3.74 -2.00
C VAL A 123 10.52 4.99 -1.22
N PRO A 124 11.25 5.33 -0.14
CA PRO A 124 11.06 6.58 0.58
C PRO A 124 11.65 7.75 -0.21
N LEU A 125 10.93 8.85 -0.27
CA LEU A 125 11.31 10.08 -0.93
C LEU A 125 11.24 11.24 0.07
N ALA A 126 12.32 11.97 0.26
CA ALA A 126 12.29 13.18 1.09
C ALA A 126 11.21 14.14 0.60
N THR A 127 10.55 14.86 1.51
CA THR A 127 9.49 15.81 1.17
C THR A 127 9.97 16.89 0.19
N SER A 128 11.23 17.29 0.25
CA SER A 128 11.86 18.25 -0.67
C SER A 128 12.30 17.66 -2.01
N ALA A 129 12.31 16.32 -2.17
CA ALA A 129 12.73 15.69 -3.42
C ALA A 129 11.69 15.89 -4.53
N ASN A 130 12.12 15.98 -5.78
CA ASN A 130 11.17 15.90 -6.90
C ASN A 130 10.59 14.48 -7.00
N VAL A 131 9.30 14.39 -7.20
CA VAL A 131 8.63 13.10 -7.50
C VAL A 131 8.95 12.74 -8.95
N PRO A 132 9.49 11.55 -9.23
CA PRO A 132 9.73 11.12 -10.60
C PRO A 132 8.37 10.94 -11.32
N ARG A 133 8.30 11.29 -12.59
CA ARG A 133 7.10 11.04 -13.42
C ARG A 133 6.92 9.57 -13.74
N SER A 134 8.04 8.87 -13.91
CA SER A 134 8.11 7.41 -14.10
C SER A 134 9.35 6.87 -13.45
N ILE A 135 9.27 5.60 -13.06
CA ILE A 135 10.37 4.82 -12.51
C ILE A 135 10.68 3.65 -13.43
N ALA A 136 11.92 3.17 -13.38
CA ALA A 136 12.34 1.94 -14.05
C ALA A 136 13.21 1.11 -13.10
N HIS A 137 13.51 -0.13 -13.49
CA HIS A 137 14.22 -1.08 -12.65
C HIS A 137 15.47 -1.55 -13.37
N ARG A 138 16.65 -1.20 -12.84
CA ARG A 138 17.95 -1.70 -13.30
C ARG A 138 18.31 -2.92 -12.48
N ILE A 139 18.35 -4.08 -13.12
CA ILE A 139 18.57 -5.38 -12.49
C ILE A 139 19.93 -5.90 -12.92
N SER A 140 20.82 -6.12 -11.95
CA SER A 140 22.07 -6.87 -12.14
C SER A 140 21.87 -8.30 -11.62
N ALA A 141 22.17 -9.28 -12.45
CA ALA A 141 21.92 -10.68 -12.14
C ALA A 141 22.95 -11.58 -12.82
N ILE A 142 22.96 -12.85 -12.44
CA ILE A 142 23.86 -13.87 -12.96
C ILE A 142 23.01 -15.03 -13.53
N ALA A 143 23.19 -15.31 -14.81
CA ALA A 143 22.63 -16.51 -15.42
C ALA A 143 23.53 -17.70 -15.13
N VAL A 144 22.95 -18.76 -14.55
CA VAL A 144 23.66 -19.96 -14.11
C VAL A 144 23.19 -21.16 -14.93
N GLN A 145 24.14 -21.81 -15.62
CA GLN A 145 23.87 -23.01 -16.41
C GLN A 145 24.84 -24.10 -16.02
N GLN A 146 24.32 -25.27 -15.66
CA GLN A 146 25.15 -26.42 -15.30
C GLN A 146 26.19 -26.73 -16.37
N GLY A 147 27.47 -26.86 -15.98
CA GLY A 147 28.59 -27.17 -16.87
C GLY A 147 29.08 -26.02 -17.77
N LYS A 148 28.61 -24.80 -17.54
CA LYS A 148 29.07 -23.57 -18.22
C LYS A 148 29.47 -22.52 -17.22
N PRO A 149 30.36 -21.57 -17.61
CA PRO A 149 30.67 -20.41 -16.76
C PRO A 149 29.42 -19.55 -16.49
N ASP A 150 29.35 -19.03 -15.28
CA ASP A 150 28.36 -18.03 -14.89
C ASP A 150 28.43 -16.80 -15.78
N THR A 151 27.28 -16.29 -16.20
CA THR A 151 27.20 -15.13 -17.09
C THR A 151 26.51 -13.98 -16.39
N PRO A 152 27.25 -12.97 -15.91
CA PRO A 152 26.67 -11.76 -15.36
C PRO A 152 26.01 -10.91 -16.47
N PHE A 153 24.91 -10.23 -16.13
CA PHE A 153 24.23 -9.31 -17.01
C PHE A 153 23.54 -8.21 -16.22
N THR A 154 23.29 -7.07 -16.88
CA THR A 154 22.50 -5.98 -16.34
C THR A 154 21.46 -5.57 -17.38
N ILE A 155 20.23 -5.39 -16.95
CA ILE A 155 19.12 -4.90 -17.78
C ILE A 155 18.38 -3.79 -17.08
N THR A 156 17.76 -2.89 -17.85
CA THR A 156 16.79 -1.91 -17.35
C THR A 156 15.45 -2.22 -17.99
N ILE A 157 14.45 -2.46 -17.16
CA ILE A 157 13.12 -2.93 -17.61
C ILE A 157 12.02 -2.20 -16.83
N THR A 158 10.80 -2.33 -17.34
CA THR A 158 9.56 -2.00 -16.63
C THR A 158 9.50 -0.53 -16.24
N GLU A 159 9.58 0.36 -17.25
CA GLU A 159 9.24 1.75 -17.03
C GLU A 159 7.74 1.85 -16.69
N THR A 160 7.45 2.51 -15.57
CA THR A 160 6.09 2.60 -15.02
C THR A 160 5.83 4.03 -14.53
N PRO A 161 4.68 4.64 -14.89
CA PRO A 161 4.32 5.96 -14.39
C PRO A 161 4.12 5.94 -12.86
N VAL A 162 4.50 7.02 -12.20
CA VAL A 162 4.13 7.30 -10.81
C VAL A 162 2.83 8.11 -10.83
N ILE A 163 1.83 7.64 -10.08
CA ILE A 163 0.55 8.31 -9.97
C ILE A 163 0.63 9.33 -8.83
N ASP A 164 0.82 10.58 -9.22
CA ASP A 164 0.79 11.74 -8.31
C ASP A 164 -0.64 12.33 -8.32
N ALA A 165 -1.57 11.58 -7.73
CA ALA A 165 -2.96 12.01 -7.54
C ALA A 165 -3.16 12.52 -6.12
N ASN A 166 -4.13 13.40 -5.93
CA ASN A 166 -4.53 13.83 -4.60
C ASN A 166 -4.90 12.61 -3.74
N PRO A 167 -4.31 12.45 -2.55
CA PRO A 167 -4.62 11.34 -1.67
C PRO A 167 -6.07 11.45 -1.17
N VAL A 168 -6.63 10.30 -0.79
CA VAL A 168 -7.96 10.24 -0.18
C VAL A 168 -7.89 10.84 1.22
N LEU A 169 -8.59 11.96 1.44
CA LEU A 169 -8.63 12.65 2.74
C LEU A 169 -9.77 12.09 3.59
N LEU A 170 -9.44 11.68 4.80
CA LEU A 170 -10.34 11.04 5.75
C LEU A 170 -10.29 11.71 7.13
N GLY A 171 -11.35 11.57 7.91
CA GLY A 171 -11.27 11.65 9.36
C GLY A 171 -10.73 10.35 9.98
N PRO A 172 -10.46 10.33 11.29
CA PRO A 172 -10.03 9.11 11.98
C PRO A 172 -11.19 8.09 12.08
N PRO A 173 -10.87 6.77 12.09
CA PRO A 173 -11.87 5.71 12.26
C PRO A 173 -12.27 5.45 13.73
N LEU A 174 -11.57 6.06 14.67
CA LEU A 174 -11.68 5.90 16.12
C LEU A 174 -11.58 7.27 16.81
N THR A 175 -11.94 7.36 18.09
CA THR A 175 -11.80 8.57 18.90
C THR A 175 -11.17 8.31 20.25
N GLY A 176 -10.31 9.20 20.73
CA GLY A 176 -9.62 9.09 22.01
C GLY A 176 -8.12 8.93 21.87
N LYS A 177 -7.46 8.39 22.89
CA LYS A 177 -6.01 8.32 23.02
C LYS A 177 -5.46 6.90 23.01
N GLY A 178 -4.15 6.78 22.76
CA GLY A 178 -3.39 5.56 22.91
C GLY A 178 -3.58 4.55 21.79
N TYR A 179 -3.97 4.98 20.59
CA TYR A 179 -4.08 4.08 19.45
C TYR A 179 -2.73 3.86 18.79
N LEU A 180 -2.32 2.60 18.72
CA LEU A 180 -1.12 2.14 18.02
C LEU A 180 -1.48 1.77 16.57
N ALA A 181 -0.74 2.29 15.61
CA ALA A 181 -0.84 1.90 14.22
C ALA A 181 0.01 0.65 13.98
N GLY A 182 -0.55 -0.53 14.21
CA GLY A 182 0.13 -1.81 13.97
C GLY A 182 0.09 -2.21 12.51
N ASP A 183 1.15 -2.90 12.06
CA ASP A 183 1.30 -3.42 10.68
C ASP A 183 1.04 -2.42 9.56
N GLY A 184 1.31 -1.15 9.85
CA GLY A 184 1.06 -0.04 8.94
C GLY A 184 2.04 0.05 7.78
N CYS A 185 1.95 1.14 7.04
CA CYS A 185 2.85 1.45 5.93
C CYS A 185 4.30 1.59 6.43
N CYS A 186 5.34 1.08 5.74
CA CYS A 186 5.28 0.61 4.36
C CYS A 186 6.09 -0.68 4.16
N ASP A 187 6.51 -1.33 5.23
CA ASP A 187 7.35 -2.54 5.17
C ASP A 187 6.78 -3.73 5.96
N SER A 188 5.63 -3.57 6.63
CA SER A 188 4.98 -4.69 7.32
C SER A 188 4.74 -5.87 6.37
N ILE A 189 5.20 -7.05 6.79
CA ILE A 189 5.04 -8.26 5.99
C ILE A 189 3.61 -8.78 6.01
N ARG A 190 2.77 -8.36 6.97
CA ARG A 190 1.39 -8.84 7.06
C ARG A 190 0.50 -8.21 6.00
N HIS A 191 0.56 -6.90 5.83
CA HIS A 191 -0.31 -6.18 4.90
C HIS A 191 0.32 -5.95 3.53
N VAL A 192 1.53 -5.40 3.48
CA VAL A 192 2.23 -5.08 2.23
C VAL A 192 2.48 -6.32 1.36
N ARG A 193 2.51 -7.52 1.98
CA ARG A 193 2.71 -8.79 1.26
C ARG A 193 1.49 -9.71 1.27
N ALA A 194 0.31 -9.17 1.53
CA ALA A 194 -0.95 -9.91 1.44
C ALA A 194 -1.45 -10.04 -0.01
N LEU A 195 -0.53 -10.40 -0.92
CA LEU A 195 -0.82 -10.62 -2.34
C LEU A 195 -1.56 -11.94 -2.51
N LEU A 196 -2.79 -11.89 -2.98
CA LEU A 196 -3.67 -13.04 -3.10
C LEU A 196 -3.99 -13.34 -4.57
N PRO A 197 -3.88 -14.63 -5.02
CA PRO A 197 -4.34 -15.07 -6.34
C PRO A 197 -5.84 -15.34 -6.32
N LEU A 198 -6.67 -14.34 -6.58
CA LEU A 198 -8.12 -14.43 -6.53
C LEU A 198 -8.73 -14.29 -7.92
N ASN A 199 -9.66 -15.18 -8.28
CA ASN A 199 -10.40 -15.14 -9.54
C ASN A 199 -9.51 -14.94 -10.78
N GLY A 200 -8.36 -15.62 -10.82
CA GLY A 200 -7.44 -15.61 -11.97
C GLY A 200 -6.53 -14.38 -12.08
N ARG A 201 -6.51 -13.51 -11.06
CA ARG A 201 -5.62 -12.34 -11.00
C ARG A 201 -5.04 -12.14 -9.61
N PHE A 202 -3.97 -11.38 -9.52
CA PHE A 202 -3.50 -10.91 -8.22
C PHE A 202 -4.40 -9.80 -7.67
N ALA A 203 -4.55 -9.77 -6.34
CA ALA A 203 -5.19 -8.70 -5.58
C ALA A 203 -4.33 -8.37 -4.35
N LEU A 204 -4.23 -7.10 -4.00
CA LEU A 204 -3.53 -6.61 -2.81
C LEU A 204 -4.29 -5.43 -2.20
N ALA A 205 -5.41 -5.72 -1.54
CA ALA A 205 -6.27 -4.71 -0.94
C ALA A 205 -5.61 -4.03 0.27
N GLN A 206 -4.78 -4.76 1.01
CA GLN A 206 -4.23 -4.34 2.31
C GLN A 206 -2.92 -3.53 2.24
N ARG A 207 -2.45 -3.08 1.05
CA ARG A 207 -1.14 -2.41 0.90
C ARG A 207 -0.92 -1.24 1.86
N PHE A 208 -1.95 -0.50 2.22
CA PHE A 208 -1.89 0.62 3.15
C PHE A 208 -2.79 0.41 4.37
N ALA A 209 -3.06 -0.84 4.73
CA ALA A 209 -3.84 -1.16 5.92
C ALA A 209 -3.09 -0.81 7.20
N ILE A 210 -3.87 -0.52 8.23
CA ILE A 210 -3.42 -0.37 9.61
C ILE A 210 -4.31 -1.24 10.48
N ASP A 211 -3.69 -2.04 11.35
CA ASP A 211 -4.33 -2.71 12.46
C ASP A 211 -4.28 -1.78 13.66
N TRP A 212 -5.39 -1.10 13.92
CA TRP A 212 -5.49 -0.21 15.06
C TRP A 212 -5.66 -1.02 16.33
N GLU A 213 -4.71 -0.90 17.23
CA GLU A 213 -4.80 -1.38 18.59
C GLU A 213 -4.84 -0.23 19.59
N GLN A 214 -5.08 -0.51 20.87
CA GLN A 214 -5.07 0.53 21.89
C GLN A 214 -4.28 0.09 23.11
N ILE A 215 -3.38 0.95 23.57
CA ILE A 215 -2.61 0.75 24.80
C ILE A 215 -3.29 1.39 26.01
N ASP A 216 -3.08 0.78 27.19
CA ASP A 216 -3.44 1.38 28.47
C ASP A 216 -2.38 2.39 28.97
N ASP A 217 -2.61 2.99 30.14
CA ASP A 217 -1.66 3.94 30.75
C ASP A 217 -0.33 3.29 31.18
N GLN A 218 -0.18 1.96 31.04
CA GLN A 218 1.05 1.21 31.27
C GLN A 218 1.67 0.66 29.98
N ASN A 219 1.25 1.20 28.83
CA ASN A 219 1.68 0.81 27.48
C ASN A 219 1.38 -0.67 27.13
N ARG A 220 0.31 -1.27 27.68
CA ARG A 220 -0.08 -2.64 27.40
C ARG A 220 -1.29 -2.68 26.49
N LEU A 221 -1.30 -3.61 25.55
CA LEU A 221 -2.44 -3.90 24.65
C LEU A 221 -3.55 -4.65 25.40
N VAL A 222 -3.17 -5.48 26.35
CA VAL A 222 -4.07 -6.36 27.10
C VAL A 222 -3.76 -6.34 28.59
N LYS A 223 -4.79 -6.42 29.44
CA LYS A 223 -4.67 -6.44 30.88
C LYS A 223 -5.34 -7.68 31.46
N GLY A 224 -4.55 -8.62 31.95
CA GLY A 224 -5.01 -9.84 32.60
C GLY A 224 -4.94 -11.07 31.69
N ASP A 225 -5.99 -11.87 31.64
CA ASP A 225 -6.05 -13.11 30.88
C ASP A 225 -6.11 -12.85 29.37
N LEU A 226 -5.04 -13.23 28.66
CA LEU A 226 -4.85 -13.04 27.21
C LEU A 226 -5.89 -13.82 26.36
N SER A 227 -6.51 -14.86 26.93
CA SER A 227 -7.51 -15.66 26.22
C SER A 227 -8.88 -14.99 26.13
N LYS A 228 -9.06 -13.83 26.75
CA LYS A 228 -10.33 -13.11 26.86
C LYS A 228 -10.30 -11.83 26.04
N VAL A 229 -11.14 -11.73 25.03
CA VAL A 229 -11.21 -10.55 24.16
C VAL A 229 -11.49 -9.25 24.92
N GLU A 230 -12.32 -9.32 25.97
CA GLU A 230 -12.68 -8.19 26.82
C GLU A 230 -11.53 -7.59 27.64
N ASN A 231 -10.40 -8.27 27.73
CA ASN A 231 -9.21 -7.79 28.42
C ASN A 231 -8.30 -6.92 27.52
N TYR A 232 -8.55 -6.91 26.22
CA TYR A 232 -7.85 -6.05 25.29
C TYR A 232 -8.42 -4.63 25.32
N THR A 233 -7.54 -3.64 25.45
CA THR A 233 -7.91 -2.23 25.69
C THR A 233 -8.82 -1.67 24.59
N ILE A 234 -8.63 -2.10 23.36
CA ILE A 234 -9.40 -1.64 22.20
C ILE A 234 -10.76 -2.34 22.04
N PHE A 235 -10.94 -3.54 22.64
CA PHE A 235 -12.17 -4.31 22.45
C PHE A 235 -13.41 -3.52 22.81
N GLY A 236 -14.42 -3.53 21.96
CA GLY A 236 -15.70 -2.85 22.18
C GLY A 236 -15.66 -1.33 21.98
N LYS A 237 -14.55 -0.74 21.52
CA LYS A 237 -14.51 0.68 21.15
C LYS A 237 -15.40 0.94 19.94
N ASP A 238 -16.02 2.12 19.91
CA ASP A 238 -16.86 2.52 18.79
C ASP A 238 -16.01 2.76 17.54
N VAL A 239 -16.38 2.15 16.43
CA VAL A 239 -15.85 2.35 15.09
C VAL A 239 -16.71 3.39 14.39
N ILE A 240 -16.12 4.45 13.87
CA ILE A 240 -16.84 5.57 13.26
C ILE A 240 -16.52 5.73 11.77
N ALA A 241 -17.49 6.23 11.02
CA ALA A 241 -17.34 6.54 9.60
C ALA A 241 -16.27 7.63 9.38
N VAL A 242 -15.26 7.35 8.55
CA VAL A 242 -14.14 8.28 8.24
C VAL A 242 -14.53 9.41 7.28
N ALA A 243 -15.69 9.30 6.64
CA ALA A 243 -16.24 10.27 5.69
C ALA A 243 -17.74 10.06 5.54
N ASP A 244 -18.40 11.01 4.90
CA ASP A 244 -19.76 10.80 4.36
C ASP A 244 -19.70 9.71 3.29
N GLY A 245 -20.69 8.81 3.26
CA GLY A 245 -20.66 7.74 2.29
C GLY A 245 -21.91 6.86 2.26
N THR A 246 -21.84 5.81 1.46
CA THR A 246 -22.90 4.81 1.35
C THR A 246 -22.33 3.43 1.68
N VAL A 247 -22.97 2.69 2.56
CA VAL A 247 -22.59 1.30 2.88
C VAL A 247 -22.87 0.43 1.67
N VAL A 248 -21.84 -0.13 1.06
CA VAL A 248 -21.97 -0.99 -0.14
C VAL A 248 -21.90 -2.47 0.21
N ASP A 249 -21.22 -2.82 1.29
CA ASP A 249 -21.18 -4.19 1.81
C ASP A 249 -21.03 -4.19 3.34
N MET A 250 -21.48 -5.28 3.97
CA MET A 250 -21.33 -5.50 5.40
C MET A 250 -21.55 -6.97 5.79
N ARG A 251 -20.95 -7.37 6.89
CA ARG A 251 -21.19 -8.65 7.59
C ARG A 251 -21.31 -8.42 9.09
N ASN A 252 -22.13 -9.23 9.80
CA ASN A 252 -22.41 -9.01 11.22
C ASN A 252 -22.75 -10.29 12.00
N ASP A 253 -22.47 -11.47 11.45
CA ASP A 253 -22.93 -12.78 11.93
C ASP A 253 -21.83 -13.74 12.36
N LEU A 254 -20.56 -13.41 12.12
CA LEU A 254 -19.45 -14.28 12.51
C LEU A 254 -19.12 -14.14 14.00
N PRO A 255 -18.79 -15.25 14.69
CA PRO A 255 -18.44 -15.24 16.10
C PRO A 255 -17.03 -14.64 16.33
N GLU A 256 -16.76 -14.20 17.58
CA GLU A 256 -15.40 -13.86 18.01
C GLU A 256 -14.47 -15.07 17.90
N GLN A 257 -13.24 -14.83 17.50
CA GLN A 257 -12.15 -15.80 17.56
C GLN A 257 -11.52 -15.78 18.95
N PRO A 258 -11.10 -16.94 19.49
CA PRO A 258 -10.28 -16.96 20.69
C PRO A 258 -8.95 -16.22 20.42
N PRO A 259 -8.52 -15.26 21.27
CA PRO A 259 -7.23 -14.62 21.12
C PRO A 259 -6.05 -15.59 21.25
N GLY A 260 -4.89 -15.19 20.72
CA GLY A 260 -3.62 -15.90 20.85
C GLY A 260 -3.27 -16.80 19.68
N LYS A 261 -4.18 -17.06 18.75
CA LYS A 261 -3.85 -17.78 17.50
C LYS A 261 -4.81 -17.45 16.37
N LEU A 262 -4.30 -17.51 15.15
CA LEU A 262 -5.14 -17.42 13.95
C LEU A 262 -6.04 -18.66 13.83
N PRO A 263 -7.26 -18.52 13.30
CA PRO A 263 -8.15 -19.66 13.08
C PRO A 263 -7.60 -20.62 12.04
N ASP A 264 -7.78 -21.93 12.28
CA ASP A 264 -7.42 -22.97 11.31
C ASP A 264 -8.51 -23.10 10.24
N ASN A 265 -8.12 -23.20 8.96
CA ASN A 265 -9.03 -23.49 7.84
C ASN A 265 -10.22 -22.52 7.68
N LEU A 266 -10.04 -21.25 8.00
CA LEU A 266 -11.06 -20.25 7.79
C LEU A 266 -11.35 -20.07 6.29
N PRO A 267 -12.61 -20.11 5.82
CA PRO A 267 -12.95 -19.77 4.44
C PRO A 267 -12.49 -18.37 4.08
N ILE A 268 -11.98 -18.19 2.87
CA ILE A 268 -11.39 -16.90 2.43
C ILE A 268 -12.40 -15.75 2.48
N ASP A 269 -13.66 -16.00 2.22
CA ASP A 269 -14.75 -15.01 2.31
C ASP A 269 -15.11 -14.59 3.75
N GLN A 270 -14.52 -15.25 4.76
CA GLN A 270 -14.66 -14.93 6.18
C GLN A 270 -13.39 -14.24 6.75
N ALA A 271 -12.37 -14.01 5.93
CA ALA A 271 -11.08 -13.48 6.39
C ALA A 271 -11.23 -12.13 7.11
N ASP A 272 -12.05 -11.23 6.59
CA ASP A 272 -12.27 -9.90 7.18
C ASP A 272 -13.24 -9.91 8.40
N GLY A 273 -13.76 -11.08 8.78
CA GLY A 273 -14.70 -11.21 9.89
C GLY A 273 -16.01 -10.47 9.65
N ASN A 274 -16.53 -9.83 10.69
CA ASN A 274 -17.60 -8.85 10.55
C ASN A 274 -17.03 -7.52 10.12
N PHE A 275 -17.64 -6.90 9.12
CA PHE A 275 -17.07 -5.74 8.48
C PHE A 275 -18.12 -4.76 7.93
N VAL A 276 -17.69 -3.56 7.62
CA VAL A 276 -18.41 -2.56 6.82
C VAL A 276 -17.50 -2.08 5.70
N VAL A 277 -18.03 -2.02 4.47
CA VAL A 277 -17.40 -1.33 3.33
C VAL A 277 -18.22 -0.08 3.02
N LEU A 278 -17.56 1.06 3.07
CA LEU A 278 -18.16 2.37 2.83
C LEU A 278 -17.65 2.94 1.49
N ASP A 279 -18.53 3.14 0.52
CA ASP A 279 -18.23 3.96 -0.67
C ASP A 279 -18.17 5.43 -0.25
N ILE A 280 -16.98 6.01 -0.27
CA ILE A 280 -16.71 7.39 0.11
C ILE A 280 -16.59 8.33 -1.09
N GLY A 281 -16.95 7.84 -2.28
CA GLY A 281 -16.90 8.58 -3.53
C GLY A 281 -15.53 8.56 -4.23
N ASN A 282 -15.49 9.14 -5.42
CA ASN A 282 -14.27 9.23 -6.26
C ASN A 282 -13.58 7.90 -6.54
N GLY A 283 -14.31 6.77 -6.49
CA GLY A 283 -13.76 5.43 -6.68
C GLY A 283 -12.94 4.92 -5.47
N ALA A 284 -13.14 5.49 -4.30
CA ALA A 284 -12.50 5.07 -3.06
C ALA A 284 -13.50 4.40 -2.11
N PHE A 285 -13.06 3.31 -1.49
CA PHE A 285 -13.87 2.52 -0.56
C PHE A 285 -13.08 2.29 0.73
N ALA A 286 -13.70 2.55 1.88
CA ALA A 286 -13.11 2.32 3.20
C ALA A 286 -13.62 1.01 3.79
N LEU A 287 -12.72 0.13 4.21
CA LEU A 287 -13.03 -1.11 4.93
C LEU A 287 -12.74 -0.95 6.41
N TYR A 288 -13.68 -1.42 7.22
CA TYR A 288 -13.58 -1.60 8.67
C TYR A 288 -13.86 -3.06 8.99
N ALA A 289 -12.87 -3.80 9.46
CA ALA A 289 -12.98 -5.25 9.62
C ALA A 289 -12.74 -5.72 11.07
N HIS A 290 -12.97 -7.00 11.31
CA HIS A 290 -12.88 -7.70 12.58
C HIS A 290 -13.82 -7.18 13.67
N MET A 291 -14.99 -6.61 13.28
CA MET A 291 -15.95 -6.00 14.19
C MET A 291 -16.67 -7.05 15.05
N GLN A 292 -17.19 -6.64 16.21
CA GLN A 292 -17.92 -7.53 17.13
C GLN A 292 -19.18 -8.13 16.48
N PRO A 293 -19.54 -9.39 16.82
CA PRO A 293 -20.81 -10.01 16.41
C PRO A 293 -21.99 -9.15 16.83
N GLY A 294 -22.92 -8.89 15.90
CA GLY A 294 -24.14 -8.15 16.18
C GLY A 294 -23.95 -6.65 16.46
N SER A 295 -22.70 -6.12 16.40
CA SER A 295 -22.44 -4.72 16.72
C SER A 295 -22.61 -3.76 15.55
N VAL A 296 -22.59 -4.25 14.30
CA VAL A 296 -22.76 -3.41 13.11
C VAL A 296 -24.16 -2.81 13.08
N LYS A 297 -24.22 -1.47 13.08
CA LYS A 297 -25.48 -0.70 13.21
C LYS A 297 -26.05 -0.24 11.88
N VAL A 298 -25.35 -0.50 10.78
CA VAL A 298 -25.71 -0.02 9.45
C VAL A 298 -26.05 -1.19 8.53
N ALA A 299 -26.84 -0.94 7.50
CA ALA A 299 -27.20 -1.94 6.50
C ALA A 299 -26.70 -1.50 5.11
N ARG A 300 -26.58 -2.45 4.19
CA ARG A 300 -26.27 -2.18 2.78
C ARG A 300 -27.24 -1.15 2.19
N GLY A 301 -26.72 -0.14 1.52
CA GLY A 301 -27.48 1.00 0.97
C GLY A 301 -27.70 2.15 1.96
N ALA A 302 -27.38 1.99 3.24
CA ALA A 302 -27.48 3.08 4.22
C ALA A 302 -26.49 4.20 3.90
N LYS A 303 -26.95 5.44 4.01
CA LYS A 303 -26.07 6.64 3.96
C LYS A 303 -25.64 6.99 5.38
N VAL A 304 -24.35 7.22 5.54
CA VAL A 304 -23.74 7.65 6.81
C VAL A 304 -23.02 8.99 6.65
N LYS A 305 -22.88 9.68 7.76
CA LYS A 305 -22.08 10.90 7.86
C LYS A 305 -20.77 10.61 8.57
N TYR A 306 -19.75 11.41 8.28
CA TYR A 306 -18.51 11.41 9.06
C TYR A 306 -18.81 11.44 10.56
N GLY A 307 -18.21 10.51 11.32
CA GLY A 307 -18.39 10.39 12.77
C GLY A 307 -19.58 9.53 13.21
N ASP A 308 -20.44 9.07 12.30
CA ASP A 308 -21.51 8.12 12.66
C ASP A 308 -20.90 6.80 13.13
N VAL A 309 -21.46 6.22 14.20
CA VAL A 309 -21.02 4.92 14.73
C VAL A 309 -21.47 3.79 13.83
N LEU A 310 -20.51 3.08 13.23
CA LEU A 310 -20.76 1.92 12.38
C LEU A 310 -20.95 0.62 13.15
N GLY A 311 -20.25 0.46 14.28
CA GLY A 311 -20.25 -0.72 15.13
C GLY A 311 -19.16 -0.64 16.18
N LYS A 312 -18.63 -1.81 16.60
CA LYS A 312 -17.60 -1.91 17.65
C LYS A 312 -16.45 -2.79 17.23
N VAL A 313 -15.24 -2.47 17.71
CA VAL A 313 -14.04 -3.30 17.54
C VAL A 313 -14.25 -4.65 18.19
N GLY A 314 -13.96 -5.72 17.48
CA GLY A 314 -14.06 -7.12 17.92
C GLY A 314 -12.81 -7.92 17.59
N ASN A 315 -12.98 -9.24 17.40
CA ASN A 315 -11.95 -10.21 17.06
C ASN A 315 -12.51 -11.30 16.15
N THR A 316 -13.22 -10.94 15.10
CA THR A 316 -13.88 -11.89 14.19
C THR A 316 -13.09 -12.10 12.90
N GLY A 317 -13.12 -13.30 12.31
CA GLY A 317 -12.42 -13.59 11.06
C GLY A 317 -10.96 -14.06 11.26
N ASN A 318 -10.06 -13.69 10.36
CA ASN A 318 -8.65 -14.11 10.38
C ASN A 318 -7.81 -13.17 11.27
N THR A 319 -8.01 -13.26 12.56
CA THR A 319 -7.38 -12.42 13.58
C THR A 319 -6.91 -13.24 14.77
N SER A 320 -5.81 -12.81 15.42
CA SER A 320 -5.27 -13.42 16.65
C SER A 320 -5.50 -12.56 17.89
N ALA A 321 -5.85 -11.29 17.72
CA ALA A 321 -6.11 -10.36 18.83
C ALA A 321 -7.12 -9.29 18.42
N PRO A 322 -7.92 -8.75 19.36
CA PRO A 322 -8.83 -7.64 19.07
C PRO A 322 -8.14 -6.42 18.52
N HIS A 323 -8.52 -5.99 17.31
CA HIS A 323 -8.05 -4.77 16.66
C HIS A 323 -9.09 -4.27 15.64
N LEU A 324 -8.95 -3.04 15.18
CA LEU A 324 -9.66 -2.56 14.01
C LEU A 324 -8.73 -2.60 12.80
N HIS A 325 -8.92 -3.58 11.92
CA HIS A 325 -8.29 -3.56 10.61
C HIS A 325 -8.98 -2.53 9.72
N PHE A 326 -8.21 -1.55 9.24
CA PHE A 326 -8.72 -0.46 8.44
C PHE A 326 -7.84 -0.23 7.21
N HIS A 327 -8.44 -0.15 6.02
CA HIS A 327 -7.76 0.30 4.82
C HIS A 327 -8.71 0.98 3.82
N VAL A 328 -8.11 1.63 2.81
CA VAL A 328 -8.81 2.23 1.68
C VAL A 328 -8.39 1.52 0.40
N MET A 329 -9.36 1.27 -0.48
CA MET A 329 -9.17 0.49 -1.70
C MET A 329 -9.93 1.11 -2.89
N ASP A 330 -9.57 0.69 -4.10
CA ASP A 330 -10.11 1.20 -5.37
C ASP A 330 -11.38 0.47 -5.87
N GLY A 331 -11.96 -0.38 -5.03
CA GLY A 331 -13.17 -1.14 -5.35
C GLY A 331 -13.89 -1.63 -4.10
N PRO A 332 -15.11 -2.16 -4.25
CA PRO A 332 -15.96 -2.52 -3.11
C PRO A 332 -15.63 -3.88 -2.48
N SER A 333 -14.74 -4.67 -3.07
CA SER A 333 -14.44 -6.02 -2.56
C SER A 333 -13.27 -6.00 -1.59
N PRO A 334 -13.44 -6.39 -0.32
CA PRO A 334 -12.40 -6.36 0.71
C PRO A 334 -11.08 -7.02 0.31
N LEU A 335 -11.15 -8.14 -0.43
CA LEU A 335 -9.95 -8.92 -0.79
C LEU A 335 -9.53 -8.80 -2.25
N GLN A 336 -10.44 -8.41 -3.19
CA GLN A 336 -10.17 -8.42 -4.63
C GLN A 336 -9.82 -7.03 -5.18
N SER A 337 -10.02 -5.99 -4.39
CA SER A 337 -9.65 -4.62 -4.75
C SER A 337 -8.14 -4.40 -4.56
N ASN A 338 -7.66 -3.23 -4.95
CA ASN A 338 -6.28 -2.82 -4.75
C ASN A 338 -6.22 -1.70 -3.71
N GLY A 339 -5.35 -1.84 -2.70
CA GLY A 339 -5.15 -0.85 -1.65
C GLY A 339 -4.55 0.44 -2.20
N ILE A 340 -5.17 1.56 -1.88
CA ILE A 340 -4.72 2.89 -2.27
C ILE A 340 -4.35 3.73 -1.04
N PRO A 341 -3.35 4.64 -1.15
CA PRO A 341 -2.95 5.47 -0.02
C PRO A 341 -4.03 6.48 0.35
N TYR A 342 -4.12 6.77 1.63
CA TYR A 342 -5.01 7.77 2.21
C TYR A 342 -4.27 8.63 3.22
N ILE A 343 -4.89 9.72 3.63
CA ILE A 343 -4.37 10.62 4.67
C ILE A 343 -5.47 10.91 5.69
N ILE A 344 -5.09 11.02 6.95
CA ILE A 344 -5.98 11.44 8.04
C ILE A 344 -5.83 12.95 8.22
N ASN A 345 -6.97 13.66 8.29
CA ASN A 345 -7.01 15.12 8.34
C ASN A 345 -6.19 15.71 9.50
N HIS A 346 -6.29 15.12 10.70
CA HIS A 346 -5.49 15.54 11.86
C HIS A 346 -5.46 14.46 12.95
N PHE A 347 -4.32 14.36 13.61
CA PHE A 347 -4.11 13.54 14.79
C PHE A 347 -2.87 14.04 15.56
N LYS A 348 -2.70 13.58 16.79
CA LYS A 348 -1.54 13.89 17.61
C LYS A 348 -0.70 12.61 17.78
N MET A 349 0.55 12.64 17.36
CA MET A 349 1.51 11.57 17.67
C MET A 349 2.04 11.77 19.08
N THR A 350 1.98 10.73 19.91
CA THR A 350 2.38 10.78 21.32
C THR A 350 3.61 9.93 21.63
N ALA A 351 3.82 8.86 20.87
CA ALA A 351 4.98 7.98 21.04
C ALA A 351 5.25 7.18 19.74
N ILE A 352 6.40 6.52 19.71
CA ILE A 352 6.79 5.58 18.64
C ILE A 352 7.40 4.35 19.32
N ASP A 353 7.03 3.16 18.87
CA ASP A 353 7.74 1.93 19.19
C ASP A 353 8.96 1.78 18.27
N LYS A 354 10.13 2.16 18.75
CA LYS A 354 11.40 2.04 18.01
C LYS A 354 12.03 0.65 18.09
N ALA A 355 11.51 -0.21 18.95
CA ALA A 355 11.96 -1.60 19.03
C ALA A 355 11.41 -2.47 17.89
N GLY A 356 10.37 -1.98 17.20
CA GLY A 356 9.86 -2.54 15.97
C GLY A 356 8.88 -3.69 16.17
N THR A 357 8.50 -4.33 15.07
CA THR A 357 7.46 -5.37 15.01
C THR A 357 7.70 -6.51 16.03
N ALA A 358 8.95 -6.84 16.34
CA ALA A 358 9.25 -7.90 17.34
C ALA A 358 8.82 -7.52 18.76
N ASP A 359 8.87 -6.25 19.16
CA ASP A 359 8.37 -5.79 20.46
C ASP A 359 6.85 -5.79 20.48
N PHE A 360 6.23 -5.32 19.39
CA PHE A 360 4.79 -5.38 19.18
C PHE A 360 4.26 -6.82 19.26
N ASP A 361 4.82 -7.75 18.49
CA ASP A 361 4.44 -9.18 18.52
C ASP A 361 4.59 -9.79 19.91
N LYS A 362 5.66 -9.44 20.63
CA LYS A 362 5.88 -9.88 22.00
C LYS A 362 4.81 -9.31 22.95
N ALA A 363 4.49 -8.03 22.83
CA ALA A 363 3.49 -7.39 23.68
C ALA A 363 2.11 -8.02 23.47
N GLU A 364 1.72 -8.29 22.22
CA GLU A 364 0.49 -9.00 21.88
C GLU A 364 0.47 -10.42 22.47
N ALA A 365 1.56 -11.17 22.30
CA ALA A 365 1.64 -12.57 22.73
C ALA A 365 1.77 -12.77 24.25
N THR A 366 2.26 -11.79 24.99
CA THR A 366 2.59 -11.95 26.42
C THR A 366 1.89 -10.97 27.37
N GLY A 367 1.25 -9.94 26.83
CA GLY A 367 0.69 -8.84 27.64
C GLY A 367 1.75 -7.94 28.26
N SER A 368 3.02 -8.04 27.82
CA SER A 368 4.08 -7.15 28.30
C SER A 368 3.86 -5.72 27.78
N PRO A 369 4.32 -4.68 28.53
CA PRO A 369 4.31 -3.33 28.00
C PRO A 369 5.18 -3.20 26.75
N LEU A 370 4.73 -2.36 25.81
CA LEU A 370 5.52 -1.91 24.66
C LEU A 370 6.67 -0.98 25.09
N SER A 371 7.79 -1.08 24.38
CA SER A 371 9.01 -0.27 24.63
C SER A 371 8.91 1.10 23.94
N LEU A 372 7.89 1.88 24.25
CA LEU A 372 7.60 3.14 23.60
C LEU A 372 8.62 4.24 23.90
N THR A 373 8.99 4.98 22.86
CA THR A 373 9.70 6.26 22.96
C THR A 373 8.67 7.38 22.91
N PRO A 374 8.40 8.10 24.03
CA PRO A 374 7.46 9.20 24.03
C PRO A 374 7.97 10.38 23.21
N LEU A 375 7.04 11.13 22.60
CA LEU A 375 7.30 12.40 21.97
C LEU A 375 6.90 13.53 22.95
N ASP A 376 7.88 14.31 23.36
CA ASP A 376 7.67 15.41 24.31
C ASP A 376 8.25 16.72 23.76
N PRO A 377 7.41 17.71 23.37
CA PRO A 377 5.94 17.63 23.37
C PRO A 377 5.40 16.69 22.26
N PRO A 378 4.17 16.17 22.41
CA PRO A 378 3.49 15.42 21.36
C PRO A 378 3.38 16.25 20.08
N VAL A 379 3.48 15.58 18.91
CA VAL A 379 3.55 16.23 17.61
C VAL A 379 2.19 16.21 16.93
N GLN A 380 1.68 17.39 16.55
CA GLN A 380 0.48 17.50 15.71
C GLN A 380 0.83 17.12 14.27
N LYS A 381 0.02 16.25 13.67
CA LYS A 381 0.12 15.85 12.26
C LYS A 381 -1.19 16.14 11.56
N SER A 382 -1.12 16.55 10.30
CA SER A 382 -2.28 16.85 9.47
C SER A 382 -2.06 16.39 8.04
N ASN A 383 -3.09 15.80 7.44
CA ASN A 383 -3.08 15.36 6.05
C ASN A 383 -1.93 14.41 5.72
N VAL A 384 -1.68 13.44 6.59
CA VAL A 384 -0.68 12.39 6.42
C VAL A 384 -1.23 11.03 6.88
N LEU A 385 -0.61 9.94 6.40
CA LEU A 385 -0.86 8.57 6.82
C LEU A 385 -0.06 8.29 8.10
N PRO A 386 -0.67 7.85 9.20
CA PRO A 386 0.06 7.34 10.35
C PRO A 386 0.97 6.18 9.93
N MET A 387 2.27 6.32 10.25
CA MET A 387 3.25 5.29 9.92
C MET A 387 3.22 4.16 10.95
N ASP A 388 3.74 3.00 10.52
CA ASP A 388 3.80 1.81 11.36
C ASP A 388 4.38 2.09 12.74
N LEU A 389 3.81 1.45 13.77
CA LEU A 389 4.23 1.51 15.17
C LEU A 389 4.23 2.93 15.79
N THR A 390 3.43 3.84 15.25
CA THR A 390 3.18 5.14 15.88
C THR A 390 1.97 5.09 16.80
N VAL A 391 2.08 5.70 17.99
CA VAL A 391 0.96 5.88 18.92
C VAL A 391 0.34 7.25 18.72
N VAL A 392 -0.97 7.27 18.50
CA VAL A 392 -1.70 8.48 18.17
C VAL A 392 -2.90 8.73 19.09
N GLU A 393 -3.33 9.99 19.11
CA GLU A 393 -4.55 10.46 19.74
C GLU A 393 -5.42 11.12 18.67
N PHE A 394 -6.69 10.72 18.61
CA PHE A 394 -7.71 11.29 17.73
C PHE A 394 -8.64 12.19 18.55
N SER A 395 -8.61 13.48 18.26
CA SER A 395 -9.58 14.44 18.79
C SER A 395 -10.93 14.27 18.09
N ARG A 396 -12.02 14.55 18.82
CA ARG A 396 -13.35 14.63 18.19
C ARG A 396 -13.47 15.88 17.35
#